data_422eda8d4b4cfbebdc558990fdb3f09e
#
_entry.id   422eda8d4b4cfbebdc558990fdb3f09e
#
_cell.length_a   1.000
_cell.length_b   1.000
_cell.length_c   1.000
_cell.angle_alpha   90.00
_cell.angle_beta   90.00
_cell.angle_gamma   90.00
#
_symmetry.space_group_name_H-M   'P 1'
#
loop_
_entity.id
_entity.type
_entity.pdbx_description
1 polymer ?
#
loop_
_entity_poly.entity_id
_entity_poly.type
_entity_poly.pdbx_seq_one_letter_code
_entity_poly.pdbx_strand_id
1 'polypeptide(L)'
;QNLLGKRVDYSGRSVIVVGPELKMYQCGLPKEMALELFKPFVMKRLVETGAVGNIKAARKAVERAKPEVWDALEIVIKNHPVLLNRAPTLHRLGIQAFEPVLVEGRALKLHPLVCTAYNADFDGDQTAVHVPLSAEAQAEARFLMLAAGNLLKPSDGRPVAVPTQDMVLGSYYLTLEKDGEPGEGKVFRDENEALMAYDAKAVSLHAKIKVRRTLEVNGEPVSKLVNTTVGRIIFNRPIPQDLGYVDRSNPDTMFDYEISFLAGKKQLGAIIDKCIKVHGTAKTAEVLDEVKAQGYKYSTRSAITVAVCDATIPPAKKQLIAQAEQQIDEITDEFNMGLLSDAERYNMVLKTWEK
;
A
#
# COMPACT_ATOMS: atom_id res chain seq x y z
N GLN A 1 -29.94 -5.39 22.59
CA GLN A 1 -29.86 -4.74 21.24
C GLN A 1 -30.01 -3.21 21.32
N ASN A 2 -30.84 -2.66 22.21
CA ASN A 2 -31.18 -1.22 22.21
C ASN A 2 -30.36 -0.38 23.19
N LEU A 3 -29.59 -0.98 24.12
CA LEU A 3 -28.76 -0.28 25.10
C LEU A 3 -27.30 -0.13 24.62
N LEU A 4 -26.70 -1.20 24.09
CA LEU A 4 -25.31 -1.21 23.65
C LEU A 4 -25.13 -0.87 22.16
N GLY A 5 -26.21 -0.76 21.41
CA GLY A 5 -26.20 -0.40 20.00
C GLY A 5 -27.61 -0.23 19.46
N LYS A 6 -27.74 0.56 18.41
CA LYS A 6 -28.98 0.79 17.69
C LYS A 6 -28.75 0.66 16.20
N ARG A 7 -29.79 0.36 15.43
CA ARG A 7 -29.76 0.50 13.97
C ARG A 7 -29.70 1.98 13.63
N VAL A 8 -28.87 2.34 12.68
CA VAL A 8 -28.63 3.73 12.28
C VAL A 8 -29.05 3.95 10.83
N ASP A 9 -29.56 5.16 10.56
CA ASP A 9 -29.83 5.65 9.22
C ASP A 9 -28.54 6.22 8.60
N TYR A 10 -28.58 6.64 7.34
CA TYR A 10 -27.45 7.17 6.59
C TYR A 10 -26.26 6.20 6.55
N SER A 11 -26.56 4.93 6.42
CA SER A 11 -25.58 3.86 6.32
C SER A 11 -25.95 2.90 5.21
N GLY A 12 -24.93 2.26 4.65
CA GLY A 12 -25.08 1.27 3.61
C GLY A 12 -24.00 0.19 3.75
N ARG A 13 -24.07 -0.84 2.94
CA ARG A 13 -23.10 -1.92 2.93
C ARG A 13 -22.90 -2.42 1.51
N SER A 14 -21.68 -2.66 1.11
CA SER A 14 -21.35 -3.29 -0.18
C SER A 14 -20.06 -4.07 -0.10
N VAL A 15 -19.85 -4.88 -1.14
CA VAL A 15 -18.59 -5.60 -1.38
C VAL A 15 -17.49 -4.59 -1.69
N ILE A 16 -16.26 -4.91 -1.29
CA ILE A 16 -15.08 -4.10 -1.57
C ILE A 16 -14.27 -4.65 -2.74
N VAL A 17 -13.67 -3.74 -3.49
CA VAL A 17 -12.67 -4.04 -4.52
C VAL A 17 -11.47 -3.11 -4.34
N VAL A 18 -10.33 -3.50 -4.92
CA VAL A 18 -9.13 -2.68 -4.85
C VAL A 18 -9.27 -1.41 -5.70
N GLY A 19 -8.84 -0.27 -5.16
CA GLY A 19 -8.76 1.03 -5.85
C GLY A 19 -7.32 1.54 -5.86
N PRO A 20 -6.44 1.05 -6.76
CA PRO A 20 -5.05 1.47 -6.79
C PRO A 20 -4.86 2.93 -7.21
N GLU A 21 -5.84 3.51 -7.90
CA GLU A 21 -5.86 4.92 -8.30
C GLU A 21 -6.17 5.91 -7.18
N LEU A 22 -6.75 5.43 -6.07
CA LEU A 22 -7.13 6.27 -4.94
C LEU A 22 -5.92 6.80 -4.19
N LYS A 23 -6.06 8.00 -3.60
CA LYS A 23 -5.13 8.53 -2.61
C LYS A 23 -5.42 7.92 -1.23
N MET A 24 -4.44 7.99 -0.32
CA MET A 24 -4.53 7.37 1.01
C MET A 24 -5.75 7.81 1.82
N TYR A 25 -6.22 9.04 1.61
CA TYR A 25 -7.38 9.61 2.28
C TYR A 25 -8.71 9.41 1.53
N GLN A 26 -8.70 8.76 0.35
CA GLN A 26 -9.87 8.59 -0.51
C GLN A 26 -10.44 7.18 -0.45
N CYS A 27 -11.76 7.08 -0.67
CA CYS A 27 -12.44 5.83 -0.98
C CYS A 27 -13.35 6.01 -2.20
N GLY A 28 -13.53 4.94 -2.97
CA GLY A 28 -14.48 4.95 -4.08
C GLY A 28 -15.87 4.55 -3.61
N LEU A 29 -16.82 5.47 -3.72
CA LEU A 29 -18.23 5.25 -3.36
C LEU A 29 -19.07 5.10 -4.62
N PRO A 30 -19.82 3.98 -4.79
CA PRO A 30 -20.74 3.82 -5.91
C PRO A 30 -21.73 4.96 -6.03
N LYS A 31 -21.93 5.49 -7.24
CA LYS A 31 -22.81 6.64 -7.49
C LYS A 31 -24.22 6.43 -6.97
N GLU A 32 -24.82 5.26 -7.22
CA GLU A 32 -26.17 4.93 -6.77
C GLU A 32 -26.27 4.91 -5.23
N MET A 33 -25.27 4.32 -4.55
CA MET A 33 -25.19 4.30 -3.09
C MET A 33 -24.98 5.72 -2.53
N ALA A 34 -24.10 6.51 -3.14
CA ALA A 34 -23.86 7.88 -2.74
C ALA A 34 -25.13 8.74 -2.83
N LEU A 35 -25.90 8.60 -3.92
CA LEU A 35 -27.14 9.33 -4.11
C LEU A 35 -28.17 9.02 -3.01
N GLU A 36 -28.30 7.77 -2.59
CA GLU A 36 -29.23 7.40 -1.52
C GLU A 36 -28.74 7.86 -0.14
N LEU A 37 -27.45 7.70 0.16
CA LEU A 37 -26.85 8.13 1.43
C LEU A 37 -26.89 9.64 1.63
N PHE A 38 -26.62 10.42 0.58
CA PHE A 38 -26.58 11.89 0.61
C PHE A 38 -27.88 12.54 0.15
N LYS A 39 -28.94 11.78 -0.07
CA LYS A 39 -30.23 12.25 -0.61
C LYS A 39 -30.77 13.53 0.02
N PRO A 40 -30.84 13.70 1.37
CA PRO A 40 -31.33 14.94 1.97
C PRO A 40 -30.42 16.14 1.68
N PHE A 41 -29.12 15.94 1.65
CA PHE A 41 -28.13 16.98 1.35
C PHE A 41 -28.23 17.44 -0.11
N VAL A 42 -28.40 16.49 -1.04
CA VAL A 42 -28.63 16.78 -2.47
C VAL A 42 -29.95 17.53 -2.67
N MET A 43 -31.06 17.09 -2.04
CA MET A 43 -32.33 17.78 -2.12
C MET A 43 -32.25 19.22 -1.59
N LYS A 44 -31.56 19.41 -0.46
CA LYS A 44 -31.30 20.74 0.10
C LYS A 44 -30.54 21.60 -0.90
N ARG A 45 -29.46 21.08 -1.49
CA ARG A 45 -28.63 21.81 -2.46
C ARG A 45 -29.42 22.21 -3.72
N LEU A 46 -30.23 21.29 -4.27
CA LEU A 46 -31.08 21.58 -5.45
C LEU A 46 -32.09 22.71 -5.21
N VAL A 47 -32.63 22.80 -4.01
CA VAL A 47 -33.55 23.90 -3.64
C VAL A 47 -32.78 25.20 -3.44
N GLU A 48 -31.64 25.20 -2.76
CA GLU A 48 -30.77 26.36 -2.53
C GLU A 48 -30.25 26.97 -3.82
N THR A 49 -29.89 26.15 -4.80
CA THR A 49 -29.43 26.62 -6.11
C THR A 49 -30.56 27.08 -7.05
N GLY A 50 -31.81 26.92 -6.65
CA GLY A 50 -32.96 27.27 -7.47
C GLY A 50 -33.21 26.32 -8.66
N ALA A 51 -32.47 25.21 -8.76
CA ALA A 51 -32.70 24.21 -9.82
C ALA A 51 -34.08 23.57 -9.74
N VAL A 52 -34.65 23.53 -8.52
CA VAL A 52 -36.04 23.10 -8.26
C VAL A 52 -36.75 24.02 -7.27
N GLY A 53 -38.02 24.22 -7.48
CA GLY A 53 -38.80 25.21 -6.68
C GLY A 53 -39.21 24.76 -5.27
N ASN A 54 -39.21 23.47 -4.98
CA ASN A 54 -39.58 22.93 -3.67
C ASN A 54 -39.06 21.52 -3.42
N ILE A 55 -39.16 21.08 -2.15
CA ILE A 55 -38.65 19.75 -1.71
C ILE A 55 -39.34 18.59 -2.44
N LYS A 56 -40.65 18.70 -2.78
CA LYS A 56 -41.36 17.66 -3.52
C LYS A 56 -40.81 17.50 -4.95
N ALA A 57 -40.48 18.63 -5.60
CA ALA A 57 -39.87 18.63 -6.90
C ALA A 57 -38.41 18.07 -6.84
N ALA A 58 -37.65 18.43 -5.80
CA ALA A 58 -36.32 17.89 -5.56
C ALA A 58 -36.36 16.37 -5.39
N ARG A 59 -37.29 15.84 -4.61
CA ARG A 59 -37.45 14.39 -4.44
C ARG A 59 -37.73 13.68 -5.76
N LYS A 60 -38.64 14.20 -6.58
CA LYS A 60 -38.93 13.66 -7.91
C LYS A 60 -37.71 13.77 -8.88
N ALA A 61 -36.92 14.82 -8.76
CA ALA A 61 -35.70 14.98 -9.56
C ALA A 61 -34.67 13.92 -9.20
N VAL A 62 -34.47 13.65 -7.91
CA VAL A 62 -33.57 12.61 -7.39
C VAL A 62 -34.07 11.23 -7.81
N GLU A 63 -35.35 10.91 -7.66
CA GLU A 63 -35.95 9.63 -8.08
C GLU A 63 -35.79 9.36 -9.60
N ARG A 64 -35.72 10.41 -10.40
CA ARG A 64 -35.51 10.34 -11.86
C ARG A 64 -34.04 10.45 -12.29
N ALA A 65 -33.14 10.58 -11.32
CA ALA A 65 -31.70 10.73 -11.53
C ALA A 65 -31.34 11.76 -12.64
N LYS A 66 -31.95 12.95 -12.58
CA LYS A 66 -31.68 14.01 -13.56
C LYS A 66 -30.21 14.44 -13.55
N PRO A 67 -29.65 14.98 -14.67
CA PRO A 67 -28.28 15.46 -14.71
C PRO A 67 -27.89 16.43 -13.57
N GLU A 68 -28.78 17.40 -13.27
CA GLU A 68 -28.52 18.38 -12.20
C GLU A 68 -28.38 17.75 -10.80
N VAL A 69 -28.90 16.54 -10.62
CA VAL A 69 -28.75 15.78 -9.37
C VAL A 69 -27.32 15.28 -9.18
N TRP A 70 -26.69 14.84 -10.26
CA TRP A 70 -25.30 14.37 -10.22
C TRP A 70 -24.32 15.50 -9.96
N ASP A 71 -24.54 16.67 -10.57
CA ASP A 71 -23.74 17.87 -10.31
C ASP A 71 -23.87 18.32 -8.84
N ALA A 72 -25.11 18.31 -8.32
CA ALA A 72 -25.36 18.61 -6.91
C ALA A 72 -24.71 17.58 -5.96
N LEU A 73 -24.75 16.30 -6.30
CA LEU A 73 -24.13 15.23 -5.52
C LEU A 73 -22.61 15.40 -5.46
N GLU A 74 -21.96 15.71 -6.58
CA GLU A 74 -20.51 15.92 -6.63
C GLU A 74 -20.08 17.07 -5.72
N ILE A 75 -20.84 18.17 -5.71
CA ILE A 75 -20.58 19.31 -4.82
C ILE A 75 -20.79 18.95 -3.34
N VAL A 76 -21.83 18.20 -3.03
CA VAL A 76 -22.19 17.82 -1.65
C VAL A 76 -21.18 16.85 -1.05
N ILE A 77 -20.69 15.91 -1.83
CA ILE A 77 -19.70 14.91 -1.39
C ILE A 77 -18.34 15.56 -1.11
N LYS A 78 -17.99 16.59 -1.86
CA LYS A 78 -16.72 17.29 -1.70
C LYS A 78 -16.59 17.83 -0.28
N ASN A 79 -15.51 17.44 0.40
CA ASN A 79 -15.25 17.78 1.80
C ASN A 79 -16.26 17.19 2.84
N HIS A 80 -17.02 16.15 2.49
CA HIS A 80 -17.87 15.45 3.44
C HIS A 80 -17.30 14.04 3.67
N PRO A 81 -16.58 13.81 4.77
CA PRO A 81 -15.96 12.51 5.03
C PRO A 81 -17.03 11.45 5.31
N VAL A 82 -16.75 10.22 4.91
CA VAL A 82 -17.52 9.04 5.25
C VAL A 82 -16.70 8.08 6.10
N LEU A 83 -17.36 7.31 6.96
CA LEU A 83 -16.71 6.28 7.75
C LEU A 83 -16.90 4.92 7.08
N LEU A 84 -15.82 4.20 6.87
CA LEU A 84 -15.86 2.80 6.42
C LEU A 84 -15.56 1.89 7.61
N ASN A 85 -16.34 0.82 7.75
CA ASN A 85 -16.17 -0.19 8.79
C ASN A 85 -16.22 -1.60 8.20
N ARG A 86 -15.23 -2.42 8.51
CA ARG A 86 -15.25 -3.87 8.26
C ARG A 86 -15.46 -4.63 9.57
N ALA A 87 -16.49 -5.48 9.63
CA ALA A 87 -16.68 -6.40 10.73
C ALA A 87 -15.83 -7.68 10.55
N PRO A 88 -15.27 -8.27 11.65
CA PRO A 88 -15.34 -7.78 13.03
C PRO A 88 -14.40 -6.61 13.28
N THR A 89 -14.84 -5.62 14.05
CA THR A 89 -14.02 -4.47 14.44
C THR A 89 -13.17 -4.83 15.65
N LEU A 90 -11.96 -5.34 15.41
CA LEU A 90 -11.05 -5.83 16.45
C LEU A 90 -10.26 -4.71 17.15
N HIS A 91 -10.04 -3.61 16.48
CA HIS A 91 -9.31 -2.44 16.97
C HIS A 91 -9.79 -1.15 16.29
N ARG A 92 -9.33 -0.01 16.77
CA ARG A 92 -9.81 1.31 16.30
C ARG A 92 -9.63 1.56 14.80
N LEU A 93 -8.64 0.94 14.16
CA LEU A 93 -8.38 1.09 12.71
C LEU A 93 -9.36 0.26 11.84
N GLY A 94 -10.23 -0.55 12.45
CA GLY A 94 -11.35 -1.21 11.76
C GLY A 94 -12.48 -0.25 11.37
N ILE A 95 -12.42 1.01 11.83
CA ILE A 95 -13.28 2.12 11.39
C ILE A 95 -12.36 3.29 11.07
N GLN A 96 -12.37 3.76 9.82
CA GLN A 96 -11.58 4.92 9.39
C GLN A 96 -12.43 5.84 8.53
N ALA A 97 -12.08 7.12 8.52
CA ALA A 97 -12.70 8.13 7.68
C ALA A 97 -11.96 8.25 6.35
N PHE A 98 -12.73 8.51 5.30
CA PHE A 98 -12.24 8.76 3.96
C PHE A 98 -13.03 9.88 3.29
N GLU A 99 -12.41 10.58 2.37
CA GLU A 99 -13.11 11.46 1.43
C GLU A 99 -13.66 10.61 0.27
N PRO A 100 -14.97 10.60 0.03
CA PRO A 100 -15.55 9.78 -1.02
C PRO A 100 -15.29 10.37 -2.40
N VAL A 101 -14.96 9.49 -3.34
CA VAL A 101 -14.88 9.76 -4.78
C VAL A 101 -15.93 8.90 -5.46
N LEU A 102 -16.74 9.48 -6.36
CA LEU A 102 -17.76 8.73 -7.09
C LEU A 102 -17.13 7.77 -8.08
N VAL A 103 -17.57 6.53 -8.04
CA VAL A 103 -17.12 5.47 -8.95
C VAL A 103 -18.31 4.77 -9.60
N GLU A 104 -18.08 4.24 -10.79
CA GLU A 104 -19.04 3.40 -11.49
C GLU A 104 -19.05 1.99 -10.87
N GLY A 105 -20.17 1.29 -11.05
CA GLY A 105 -20.37 -0.05 -10.50
C GLY A 105 -21.07 -0.04 -9.15
N ARG A 106 -21.07 -1.18 -8.45
CA ARG A 106 -21.78 -1.39 -7.17
C ARG A 106 -20.87 -1.68 -6.00
N ALA A 107 -19.57 -1.90 -6.25
CA ALA A 107 -18.59 -2.22 -5.23
C ALA A 107 -17.89 -0.93 -4.72
N LEU A 108 -17.60 -0.91 -3.43
CA LEU A 108 -16.77 0.12 -2.82
C LEU A 108 -15.32 -0.10 -3.23
N LYS A 109 -14.62 0.97 -3.63
CA LYS A 109 -13.18 0.88 -3.87
C LYS A 109 -12.42 1.28 -2.62
N LEU A 110 -11.50 0.42 -2.20
CA LEU A 110 -10.67 0.61 -1.02
C LEU A 110 -9.21 0.77 -1.43
N HIS A 111 -8.52 1.72 -0.79
CA HIS A 111 -7.09 1.93 -1.00
C HIS A 111 -6.28 0.69 -0.55
N PRO A 112 -5.37 0.15 -1.36
CA PRO A 112 -4.69 -1.11 -1.05
C PRO A 112 -3.87 -1.09 0.25
N LEU A 113 -3.28 0.04 0.63
CA LEU A 113 -2.46 0.14 1.85
C LEU A 113 -3.27 0.10 3.16
N VAL A 114 -4.57 0.40 3.13
CA VAL A 114 -5.42 0.32 4.33
C VAL A 114 -5.96 -1.09 4.58
N CYS A 115 -5.88 -1.99 3.61
CA CYS A 115 -6.36 -3.37 3.75
C CYS A 115 -5.74 -4.10 4.94
N THR A 116 -4.47 -3.85 5.23
CA THR A 116 -3.78 -4.43 6.40
C THR A 116 -4.43 -3.99 7.72
N ALA A 117 -4.82 -2.70 7.82
CA ALA A 117 -5.49 -2.17 9.01
C ALA A 117 -6.90 -2.76 9.19
N TYR A 118 -7.62 -2.97 8.12
CA TYR A 118 -8.94 -3.60 8.11
C TYR A 118 -8.90 -5.13 8.22
N ASN A 119 -7.72 -5.74 8.06
CA ASN A 119 -7.60 -7.18 7.79
C ASN A 119 -8.57 -7.62 6.68
N ALA A 120 -8.62 -6.84 5.60
CA ALA A 120 -9.54 -7.00 4.48
C ALA A 120 -8.84 -7.66 3.29
N ASP A 121 -9.56 -8.53 2.63
CA ASP A 121 -9.21 -9.09 1.33
C ASP A 121 -10.37 -8.91 0.32
N PHE A 122 -10.13 -9.24 -0.93
CA PHE A 122 -11.08 -8.98 -2.02
C PHE A 122 -11.75 -10.28 -2.53
N ASP A 123 -11.96 -11.22 -1.64
CA ASP A 123 -12.61 -12.52 -1.93
C ASP A 123 -14.13 -12.52 -1.73
N GLY A 124 -14.71 -11.36 -1.42
CA GLY A 124 -16.14 -11.17 -1.15
C GLY A 124 -16.40 -10.38 0.14
N ASP A 125 -15.35 -9.87 0.78
CA ASP A 125 -15.48 -9.02 1.95
C ASP A 125 -16.40 -7.83 1.70
N GLN A 126 -17.16 -7.46 2.72
CA GLN A 126 -18.08 -6.33 2.71
C GLN A 126 -17.67 -5.29 3.75
N THR A 127 -17.89 -4.03 3.42
CA THR A 127 -17.65 -2.90 4.30
C THR A 127 -18.91 -2.08 4.44
N ALA A 128 -19.22 -1.66 5.67
CA ALA A 128 -20.29 -0.71 5.94
C ALA A 128 -19.78 0.72 5.73
N VAL A 129 -20.66 1.58 5.22
CA VAL A 129 -20.44 3.02 5.03
C VAL A 129 -21.36 3.77 5.95
N HIS A 130 -20.87 4.78 6.66
CA HIS A 130 -21.65 5.66 7.51
C HIS A 130 -21.36 7.12 7.16
N VAL A 131 -22.40 7.96 7.13
CA VAL A 131 -22.28 9.38 6.84
C VAL A 131 -22.43 10.18 8.14
N PRO A 132 -21.36 10.86 8.63
CA PRO A 132 -21.47 11.79 9.73
C PRO A 132 -22.39 12.97 9.36
N LEU A 133 -23.36 13.31 10.21
CA LEU A 133 -24.40 14.31 9.87
C LEU A 133 -24.06 15.69 10.40
N SER A 134 -23.62 15.80 11.66
CA SER A 134 -23.31 17.08 12.28
C SER A 134 -21.93 17.61 11.89
N ALA A 135 -21.71 18.91 12.00
CA ALA A 135 -20.43 19.52 11.74
C ALA A 135 -19.33 19.01 12.69
N GLU A 136 -19.71 18.79 13.96
CA GLU A 136 -18.81 18.24 14.98
C GLU A 136 -18.39 16.82 14.62
N ALA A 137 -19.34 15.95 14.23
CA ALA A 137 -19.04 14.58 13.82
C ALA A 137 -18.16 14.53 12.55
N GLN A 138 -18.40 15.44 11.60
CA GLN A 138 -17.54 15.55 10.40
C GLN A 138 -16.13 16.05 10.76
N ALA A 139 -16.02 16.98 11.71
CA ALA A 139 -14.73 17.45 12.20
C ALA A 139 -13.96 16.34 12.91
N GLU A 140 -14.60 15.58 13.80
CA GLU A 140 -13.98 14.41 14.45
C GLU A 140 -13.54 13.36 13.43
N ALA A 141 -14.39 13.03 12.45
CA ALA A 141 -14.05 12.11 11.39
C ALA A 141 -12.79 12.56 10.63
N ARG A 142 -12.69 13.86 10.32
CA ARG A 142 -11.56 14.42 9.57
C ARG A 142 -10.28 14.51 10.40
N PHE A 143 -10.36 15.00 11.64
CA PHE A 143 -9.15 15.26 12.43
C PHE A 143 -8.64 14.03 13.18
N LEU A 144 -9.52 13.12 13.61
CA LEU A 144 -9.15 11.98 14.44
C LEU A 144 -9.15 10.65 13.67
N MET A 145 -10.04 10.48 12.68
CA MET A 145 -10.30 9.18 12.07
C MET A 145 -9.83 9.05 10.62
N LEU A 146 -9.35 10.12 9.99
CA LEU A 146 -8.90 10.08 8.59
C LEU A 146 -7.76 9.06 8.42
N ALA A 147 -7.85 8.21 7.39
CA ALA A 147 -6.89 7.13 7.16
C ALA A 147 -5.44 7.64 7.02
N ALA A 148 -5.25 8.79 6.36
CA ALA A 148 -3.93 9.41 6.20
C ALA A 148 -3.28 9.85 7.52
N GLY A 149 -4.09 10.10 8.58
CA GLY A 149 -3.60 10.43 9.93
C GLY A 149 -3.31 9.22 10.80
N ASN A 150 -3.83 8.04 10.43
CA ASN A 150 -3.80 6.83 11.26
C ASN A 150 -2.87 5.75 10.68
N LEU A 151 -1.62 6.13 10.42
CA LEU A 151 -0.61 5.26 9.81
C LEU A 151 0.09 4.32 10.79
N LEU A 152 -0.08 4.51 12.11
CA LEU A 152 0.61 3.75 13.16
C LEU A 152 -0.31 2.76 13.84
N LYS A 153 0.23 1.57 14.13
CA LYS A 153 -0.46 0.56 14.95
C LYS A 153 -0.57 1.03 16.40
N PRO A 154 -1.74 0.91 17.04
CA PRO A 154 -1.89 1.28 18.45
C PRO A 154 -1.17 0.33 19.41
N SER A 155 -0.80 -0.89 18.99
CA SER A 155 -0.15 -1.90 19.82
C SER A 155 1.34 -1.64 20.05
N ASP A 156 2.07 -1.28 19.00
CA ASP A 156 3.53 -1.19 19.02
C ASP A 156 4.09 0.11 18.42
N GLY A 157 3.22 0.99 17.93
CA GLY A 157 3.62 2.26 17.30
C GLY A 157 4.34 2.11 15.96
N ARG A 158 4.39 0.92 15.37
CA ARG A 158 4.99 0.71 14.06
C ARG A 158 4.01 1.07 12.95
N PRO A 159 4.50 1.41 11.74
CA PRO A 159 3.63 1.65 10.60
C PRO A 159 2.73 0.45 10.29
N VAL A 160 1.43 0.71 10.09
CA VAL A 160 0.46 -0.29 9.65
C VAL A 160 0.34 -0.27 8.12
N ALA A 161 0.38 0.91 7.52
CA ALA A 161 0.35 1.10 6.08
C ALA A 161 1.77 0.96 5.51
N VAL A 162 2.11 -0.24 5.08
CA VAL A 162 3.40 -0.57 4.46
C VAL A 162 3.14 -1.21 3.11
N PRO A 163 3.91 -0.88 2.06
CA PRO A 163 3.79 -1.54 0.76
C PRO A 163 3.91 -3.07 0.87
N THR A 164 3.06 -3.78 0.13
CA THR A 164 2.99 -5.25 0.13
C THR A 164 2.88 -5.78 -1.30
N GLN A 165 3.09 -7.10 -1.49
CA GLN A 165 2.88 -7.80 -2.75
C GLN A 165 3.56 -7.10 -3.95
N ASP A 166 2.80 -6.74 -4.98
CA ASP A 166 3.31 -6.13 -6.22
C ASP A 166 4.00 -4.78 -6.01
N MET A 167 3.62 -4.03 -4.97
CA MET A 167 4.29 -2.79 -4.62
C MET A 167 5.73 -3.04 -4.15
N VAL A 168 5.96 -4.11 -3.38
CA VAL A 168 7.31 -4.53 -2.97
C VAL A 168 8.09 -5.04 -4.17
N LEU A 169 7.46 -5.85 -5.03
CA LEU A 169 8.10 -6.39 -6.22
C LEU A 169 8.59 -5.28 -7.16
N GLY A 170 7.75 -4.27 -7.41
CA GLY A 170 8.13 -3.12 -8.23
C GLY A 170 9.23 -2.27 -7.60
N SER A 171 9.20 -2.05 -6.29
CA SER A 171 10.25 -1.33 -5.57
C SER A 171 11.58 -2.10 -5.56
N TYR A 172 11.52 -3.42 -5.38
CA TYR A 172 12.68 -4.31 -5.50
C TYR A 172 13.29 -4.21 -6.90
N TYR A 173 12.46 -4.32 -7.94
CA TYR A 173 12.90 -4.22 -9.33
C TYR A 173 13.56 -2.88 -9.64
N LEU A 174 13.00 -1.76 -9.16
CA LEU A 174 13.58 -0.42 -9.34
C LEU A 174 14.96 -0.27 -8.69
N THR A 175 15.17 -0.87 -7.53
CA THR A 175 16.41 -0.70 -6.75
C THR A 175 17.47 -1.76 -7.03
N LEU A 176 17.18 -2.73 -7.90
CA LEU A 176 18.08 -3.78 -8.32
C LEU A 176 19.25 -3.21 -9.15
N GLU A 177 20.45 -3.73 -8.93
CA GLU A 177 21.63 -3.49 -9.76
C GLU A 177 22.00 -4.76 -10.52
N LYS A 178 22.42 -4.60 -11.77
CA LYS A 178 22.98 -5.69 -12.57
C LYS A 178 24.24 -5.23 -13.26
N ASP A 179 25.25 -6.11 -13.28
CA ASP A 179 26.48 -5.90 -14.03
C ASP A 179 26.29 -6.34 -15.49
N GLY A 180 27.02 -5.71 -16.41
CA GLY A 180 26.97 -6.06 -17.84
C GLY A 180 25.75 -5.52 -18.59
N GLU A 181 24.95 -4.67 -17.98
CA GLU A 181 23.75 -4.07 -18.62
C GLU A 181 24.14 -2.94 -19.61
N PRO A 182 23.34 -2.72 -20.66
CA PRO A 182 23.58 -1.64 -21.62
C PRO A 182 23.70 -0.28 -20.94
N GLY A 183 24.79 0.45 -21.23
CA GLY A 183 25.03 1.78 -20.70
C GLY A 183 25.77 1.82 -19.36
N GLU A 184 26.28 0.69 -18.90
CA GLU A 184 27.11 0.64 -17.68
C GLU A 184 28.34 1.57 -17.79
N GLY A 185 28.66 2.24 -16.69
CA GLY A 185 29.80 3.14 -16.56
C GLY A 185 29.61 4.54 -17.19
N LYS A 186 28.47 4.80 -17.86
CA LYS A 186 28.21 6.14 -18.42
C LYS A 186 28.07 7.18 -17.33
N VAL A 187 28.51 8.41 -17.68
CA VAL A 187 28.49 9.59 -16.80
C VAL A 187 27.47 10.58 -17.37
N PHE A 188 26.58 11.07 -16.52
CA PHE A 188 25.52 12.02 -16.86
C PHE A 188 25.69 13.32 -16.10
N ARG A 189 25.33 14.43 -16.76
CA ARG A 189 25.39 15.77 -16.21
C ARG A 189 24.41 15.94 -15.03
N ASP A 190 23.19 15.38 -15.16
CA ASP A 190 22.15 15.47 -14.16
C ASP A 190 21.21 14.25 -14.25
N GLU A 191 20.25 14.18 -13.32
CA GLU A 191 19.24 13.10 -13.27
C GLU A 191 18.33 13.08 -14.49
N ASN A 192 18.02 14.25 -15.06
CA ASN A 192 17.12 14.36 -16.22
C ASN A 192 17.79 13.81 -17.49
N GLU A 193 19.08 14.07 -17.69
CA GLU A 193 19.85 13.49 -18.79
C GLU A 193 19.89 11.95 -18.68
N ALA A 194 20.09 11.41 -17.48
CA ALA A 194 20.06 9.97 -17.27
C ALA A 194 18.69 9.35 -17.60
N LEU A 195 17.60 10.05 -17.27
CA LEU A 195 16.24 9.60 -17.60
C LEU A 195 15.94 9.70 -19.10
N MET A 196 16.39 10.76 -19.77
CA MET A 196 16.29 10.87 -21.24
C MET A 196 17.06 9.76 -21.94
N ALA A 197 18.26 9.42 -21.44
CA ALA A 197 19.05 8.31 -21.96
C ALA A 197 18.36 6.95 -21.76
N TYR A 198 17.65 6.77 -20.65
CA TYR A 198 16.81 5.60 -20.42
C TYR A 198 15.62 5.54 -21.37
N ASP A 199 14.90 6.64 -21.58
CA ASP A 199 13.77 6.71 -22.50
C ASP A 199 14.22 6.46 -23.94
N ALA A 200 15.42 6.92 -24.32
CA ALA A 200 16.07 6.63 -25.59
C ALA A 200 16.64 5.20 -25.68
N LYS A 201 16.47 4.36 -24.65
CA LYS A 201 17.03 2.99 -24.54
C LYS A 201 18.56 2.91 -24.66
N ALA A 202 19.25 4.01 -24.41
CA ALA A 202 20.72 4.07 -24.42
C ALA A 202 21.35 3.54 -23.10
N VAL A 203 20.52 3.45 -22.05
CA VAL A 203 20.89 2.93 -20.72
C VAL A 203 19.77 2.05 -20.18
N SER A 204 20.12 0.92 -19.57
CA SER A 204 19.18 0.06 -18.85
C SER A 204 18.79 0.63 -17.49
N LEU A 205 17.63 0.22 -16.99
CA LEU A 205 17.13 0.62 -15.66
C LEU A 205 18.08 0.23 -14.53
N HIS A 206 18.77 -0.90 -14.67
CA HIS A 206 19.62 -1.54 -13.64
C HIS A 206 21.12 -1.29 -13.85
N ALA A 207 21.50 -0.63 -14.95
CA ALA A 207 22.89 -0.35 -15.26
C ALA A 207 23.51 0.59 -14.23
N LYS A 208 24.73 0.29 -13.79
CA LYS A 208 25.53 1.17 -12.90
C LYS A 208 26.02 2.38 -13.68
N ILE A 209 25.56 3.55 -13.29
CA ILE A 209 25.89 4.83 -13.92
C ILE A 209 26.45 5.80 -12.90
N LYS A 210 27.04 6.88 -13.39
CA LYS A 210 27.50 8.02 -12.56
C LYS A 210 26.71 9.25 -12.93
N VAL A 211 26.11 9.90 -11.93
CA VAL A 211 25.31 11.11 -12.13
C VAL A 211 25.90 12.23 -11.29
N ARG A 212 26.04 13.42 -11.87
CA ARG A 212 26.45 14.61 -11.12
C ARG A 212 25.26 15.12 -10.33
N ARG A 213 25.42 15.17 -9.01
CA ARG A 213 24.48 15.84 -8.11
C ARG A 213 25.10 17.14 -7.61
N THR A 214 24.31 18.19 -7.59
CA THR A 214 24.70 19.50 -7.07
C THR A 214 23.86 19.80 -5.84
N LEU A 215 24.51 20.13 -4.75
CA LEU A 215 23.89 20.58 -3.50
C LEU A 215 24.47 21.93 -3.11
N GLU A 216 23.66 22.74 -2.46
CA GLU A 216 24.13 24.00 -1.88
C GLU A 216 24.76 23.71 -0.51
N VAL A 217 26.05 23.98 -0.40
CA VAL A 217 26.82 23.83 0.84
C VAL A 217 27.34 25.20 1.22
N ASN A 218 26.95 25.72 2.37
CA ASN A 218 27.31 27.06 2.86
C ASN A 218 27.01 28.21 1.86
N GLY A 219 25.98 28.06 1.02
CA GLY A 219 25.59 29.04 0.01
C GLY A 219 26.35 28.95 -1.32
N GLU A 220 27.24 27.98 -1.48
CA GLU A 220 27.93 27.70 -2.74
C GLU A 220 27.44 26.38 -3.36
N PRO A 221 27.19 26.32 -4.69
CA PRO A 221 26.80 25.09 -5.36
C PRO A 221 28.01 24.15 -5.54
N VAL A 222 28.05 23.09 -4.76
CA VAL A 222 29.07 22.04 -4.87
C VAL A 222 28.50 20.85 -5.61
N SER A 223 29.25 20.29 -6.55
CA SER A 223 28.81 19.14 -7.35
C SER A 223 29.78 17.97 -7.23
N LYS A 224 29.21 16.73 -7.12
CA LYS A 224 29.95 15.49 -7.05
C LYS A 224 29.31 14.42 -7.95
N LEU A 225 30.12 13.52 -8.49
CA LEU A 225 29.65 12.34 -9.21
C LEU A 225 29.27 11.24 -8.21
N VAL A 226 28.03 10.78 -8.30
CA VAL A 226 27.47 9.72 -7.43
C VAL A 226 27.22 8.48 -8.26
N ASN A 227 27.61 7.32 -7.74
CA ASN A 227 27.32 6.03 -8.35
C ASN A 227 25.88 5.64 -8.02
N THR A 228 25.08 5.33 -9.05
CA THR A 228 23.68 4.96 -8.88
C THR A 228 23.18 4.16 -10.10
N THR A 229 21.88 3.88 -10.14
CA THR A 229 21.18 3.36 -11.32
C THR A 229 20.00 4.26 -11.66
N VAL A 230 19.50 4.20 -12.89
CA VAL A 230 18.30 4.95 -13.28
C VAL A 230 17.10 4.56 -12.42
N GLY A 231 16.96 3.29 -12.09
CA GLY A 231 15.89 2.81 -11.22
C GLY A 231 15.92 3.44 -9.81
N ARG A 232 17.12 3.57 -9.21
CA ARG A 232 17.28 4.24 -7.91
C ARG A 232 16.99 5.73 -7.97
N ILE A 233 17.34 6.40 -9.05
CA ILE A 233 16.97 7.82 -9.26
C ILE A 233 15.44 7.95 -9.24
N ILE A 234 14.73 7.12 -9.98
CA ILE A 234 13.27 7.14 -10.04
C ILE A 234 12.66 6.83 -8.67
N PHE A 235 13.18 5.84 -7.96
CA PHE A 235 12.70 5.44 -6.65
C PHE A 235 12.90 6.52 -5.58
N ASN A 236 14.01 7.25 -5.62
CA ASN A 236 14.31 8.30 -4.65
C ASN A 236 13.52 9.60 -4.88
N ARG A 237 12.91 9.82 -6.05
CA ARG A 237 12.17 11.07 -6.35
C ARG A 237 11.08 11.42 -5.33
N PRO A 238 10.17 10.50 -4.96
CA PRO A 238 9.14 10.81 -3.97
C PRO A 238 9.66 10.77 -2.53
N ILE A 239 10.84 10.20 -2.30
CA ILE A 239 11.37 9.99 -0.95
C ILE A 239 12.15 11.24 -0.52
N PRO A 240 11.82 11.83 0.64
CA PRO A 240 12.60 12.92 1.22
C PRO A 240 14.06 12.51 1.41
N GLN A 241 14.99 13.39 1.07
CA GLN A 241 16.42 13.12 1.09
C GLN A 241 17.11 13.53 2.40
N ASP A 242 16.37 13.49 3.51
CA ASP A 242 16.78 13.87 4.87
C ASP A 242 16.37 12.84 5.94
N LEU A 243 16.13 11.59 5.52
CA LEU A 243 15.70 10.51 6.41
C LEU A 243 16.82 9.97 7.31
N GLY A 244 18.08 10.33 7.07
CA GLY A 244 19.23 9.95 7.89
C GLY A 244 19.73 8.53 7.60
N TYR A 245 19.61 8.05 6.37
CA TYR A 245 20.36 6.89 5.89
C TYR A 245 21.76 7.27 5.42
N VAL A 246 21.92 8.52 5.00
CA VAL A 246 23.18 9.09 4.55
C VAL A 246 23.65 10.12 5.56
N ASP A 247 24.92 10.05 5.96
CA ASP A 247 25.54 11.10 6.77
C ASP A 247 25.81 12.34 5.91
N ARG A 248 24.98 13.36 6.10
CA ARG A 248 25.09 14.66 5.39
C ARG A 248 26.20 15.55 5.93
N SER A 249 26.79 15.22 7.08
CA SER A 249 27.91 15.96 7.65
C SER A 249 29.24 15.58 7.01
N ASN A 250 29.33 14.41 6.38
CA ASN A 250 30.53 13.92 5.74
C ASN A 250 30.56 14.36 4.26
N PRO A 251 31.59 15.12 3.81
CA PRO A 251 31.74 15.56 2.41
C PRO A 251 31.78 14.43 1.39
N ASP A 252 32.18 13.22 1.82
CA ASP A 252 32.28 12.08 0.91
C ASP A 252 30.95 11.43 0.60
N THR A 253 30.00 11.42 1.53
CA THR A 253 28.71 10.73 1.41
C THR A 253 27.52 11.68 1.25
N MET A 254 27.69 12.98 1.54
CA MET A 254 26.58 13.94 1.56
C MET A 254 25.79 14.05 0.24
N PHE A 255 26.40 13.67 -0.89
CA PHE A 255 25.75 13.70 -2.21
C PHE A 255 25.00 12.41 -2.54
N ASP A 256 25.20 11.33 -1.78
CA ASP A 256 24.56 10.05 -2.06
C ASP A 256 23.04 10.13 -1.87
N TYR A 257 22.32 9.24 -2.57
CA TYR A 257 20.88 9.09 -2.40
C TYR A 257 20.59 8.39 -1.07
N GLU A 258 19.51 8.81 -0.40
CA GLU A 258 19.07 8.16 0.84
C GLU A 258 18.86 6.66 0.65
N ILE A 259 18.29 6.25 -0.48
CA ILE A 259 18.09 4.84 -0.80
C ILE A 259 19.08 4.42 -1.87
N SER A 260 20.20 3.89 -1.43
CA SER A 260 21.27 3.29 -2.26
C SER A 260 21.32 1.77 -2.18
N PHE A 261 20.43 1.16 -1.39
CA PHE A 261 20.32 -0.28 -1.16
C PHE A 261 19.09 -0.89 -1.81
N LEU A 262 19.02 -2.22 -1.84
CA LEU A 262 17.89 -2.97 -2.38
C LEU A 262 16.66 -2.82 -1.48
N ALA A 263 15.55 -2.31 -2.02
CA ALA A 263 14.33 -2.03 -1.27
C ALA A 263 13.39 -3.26 -1.22
N GLY A 264 13.60 -4.14 -0.25
CA GLY A 264 12.68 -5.23 0.08
C GLY A 264 11.63 -4.80 1.10
N LYS A 265 10.76 -5.73 1.50
CA LYS A 265 9.64 -5.47 2.44
C LYS A 265 10.09 -4.85 3.77
N LYS A 266 11.19 -5.39 4.36
CA LYS A 266 11.73 -4.88 5.64
C LYS A 266 12.27 -3.46 5.50
N GLN A 267 13.00 -3.20 4.42
CA GLN A 267 13.58 -1.90 4.12
C GLN A 267 12.50 -0.84 3.87
N LEU A 268 11.45 -1.18 3.09
CA LEU A 268 10.32 -0.29 2.87
C LEU A 268 9.61 0.08 4.19
N GLY A 269 9.41 -0.90 5.07
CA GLY A 269 8.86 -0.64 6.40
C GLY A 269 9.71 0.32 7.22
N ALA A 270 11.04 0.16 7.19
CA ALA A 270 11.98 1.05 7.88
C ALA A 270 12.01 2.48 7.26
N ILE A 271 11.89 2.60 5.94
CA ILE A 271 11.82 3.89 5.24
C ILE A 271 10.57 4.65 5.68
N ILE A 272 9.42 3.98 5.70
CA ILE A 272 8.15 4.60 6.12
C ILE A 272 8.18 4.98 7.60
N ASP A 273 8.72 4.15 8.48
CA ASP A 273 8.88 4.47 9.90
C ASP A 273 9.73 5.73 10.12
N LYS A 274 10.88 5.84 9.44
CA LYS A 274 11.71 7.04 9.48
C LYS A 274 10.99 8.26 8.90
N CYS A 275 10.28 8.09 7.79
CA CYS A 275 9.54 9.17 7.16
C CYS A 275 8.45 9.73 8.11
N ILE A 276 7.72 8.88 8.82
CA ILE A 276 6.74 9.31 9.82
C ILE A 276 7.41 10.09 10.96
N LYS A 277 8.57 9.62 11.45
CA LYS A 277 9.31 10.25 12.56
C LYS A 277 9.87 11.62 12.20
N VAL A 278 10.32 11.82 10.96
CA VAL A 278 10.95 13.06 10.51
C VAL A 278 9.92 14.06 9.97
N HIS A 279 9.00 13.61 9.13
CA HIS A 279 8.08 14.47 8.37
C HIS A 279 6.62 14.40 8.83
N GLY A 280 6.28 13.48 9.73
CA GLY A 280 4.91 13.27 10.19
C GLY A 280 4.04 12.49 9.20
N THR A 281 2.77 12.29 9.57
CA THR A 281 1.85 11.41 8.85
C THR A 281 1.41 11.97 7.50
N ALA A 282 1.17 13.28 7.39
CA ALA A 282 0.66 13.90 6.17
C ALA A 282 1.63 13.73 4.99
N LYS A 283 2.91 14.08 5.19
CA LYS A 283 3.94 13.92 4.16
C LYS A 283 4.20 12.46 3.82
N THR A 284 4.16 11.59 4.84
CA THR A 284 4.33 10.14 4.63
C THR A 284 3.19 9.55 3.80
N ALA A 285 1.96 10.04 3.94
CA ALA A 285 0.84 9.60 3.10
C ALA A 285 1.07 9.92 1.61
N GLU A 286 1.63 11.09 1.29
CA GLU A 286 2.01 11.43 -0.08
C GLU A 286 3.11 10.50 -0.61
N VAL A 287 4.15 10.26 0.19
CA VAL A 287 5.24 9.33 -0.17
C VAL A 287 4.70 7.92 -0.40
N LEU A 288 3.80 7.43 0.46
CA LEU A 288 3.15 6.12 0.31
C LEU A 288 2.36 6.01 -0.99
N ASP A 289 1.61 7.05 -1.36
CA ASP A 289 0.85 7.08 -2.61
C ASP A 289 1.77 7.00 -3.84
N GLU A 290 2.88 7.72 -3.83
CA GLU A 290 3.86 7.69 -4.93
C GLU A 290 4.63 6.36 -4.99
N VAL A 291 5.05 5.82 -3.85
CA VAL A 291 5.71 4.49 -3.78
C VAL A 291 4.75 3.39 -4.24
N LYS A 292 3.47 3.47 -3.87
CA LYS A 292 2.43 2.58 -4.38
C LYS A 292 2.32 2.66 -5.90
N ALA A 293 2.20 3.87 -6.45
CA ALA A 293 2.06 4.10 -7.89
C ALA A 293 3.28 3.59 -8.69
N GLN A 294 4.49 3.89 -8.19
CA GLN A 294 5.73 3.37 -8.76
C GLN A 294 5.81 1.84 -8.65
N GLY A 295 5.47 1.29 -7.50
CA GLY A 295 5.49 -0.15 -7.26
C GLY A 295 4.64 -0.91 -8.27
N TYR A 296 3.39 -0.54 -8.46
CA TYR A 296 2.51 -1.17 -9.44
C TYR A 296 3.00 -0.96 -10.89
N LYS A 297 3.43 0.25 -11.25
CA LYS A 297 3.94 0.55 -12.58
C LYS A 297 5.14 -0.31 -12.94
N TYR A 298 6.09 -0.45 -12.04
CA TYR A 298 7.33 -1.19 -12.32
C TYR A 298 7.21 -2.69 -12.06
N SER A 299 6.29 -3.14 -11.22
CA SER A 299 5.90 -4.55 -11.16
C SER A 299 5.34 -5.03 -12.51
N THR A 300 4.43 -4.27 -13.11
CA THR A 300 3.91 -4.57 -14.45
C THR A 300 5.01 -4.57 -15.52
N ARG A 301 5.90 -3.57 -15.50
CA ARG A 301 7.00 -3.46 -16.47
C ARG A 301 8.08 -4.52 -16.32
N SER A 302 8.28 -5.02 -15.10
CA SER A 302 9.28 -6.06 -14.82
C SER A 302 8.93 -7.39 -15.47
N ALA A 303 7.63 -7.64 -15.71
CA ALA A 303 7.09 -8.89 -16.25
C ALA A 303 7.57 -10.13 -15.49
N ILE A 304 7.86 -10.01 -14.20
CA ILE A 304 8.29 -11.13 -13.34
C ILE A 304 7.09 -12.08 -13.18
N THR A 305 7.32 -13.34 -13.51
CA THR A 305 6.30 -14.38 -13.41
C THR A 305 6.93 -15.68 -12.91
N VAL A 306 6.10 -16.65 -12.57
CA VAL A 306 6.52 -17.99 -12.13
C VAL A 306 5.91 -19.03 -13.06
N ALA A 307 6.75 -19.90 -13.62
CA ALA A 307 6.32 -21.04 -14.40
C ALA A 307 6.37 -22.34 -13.57
N VAL A 308 5.58 -23.33 -13.98
CA VAL A 308 5.60 -24.65 -13.30
C VAL A 308 7.00 -25.28 -13.36
N CYS A 309 7.76 -25.04 -14.43
CA CYS A 309 9.13 -25.53 -14.60
C CYS A 309 10.15 -24.89 -13.64
N ASP A 310 9.82 -23.75 -13.02
CA ASP A 310 10.69 -23.09 -12.05
C ASP A 310 10.70 -23.83 -10.70
N ALA A 311 9.69 -24.67 -10.46
CA ALA A 311 9.61 -25.54 -9.30
C ALA A 311 10.49 -26.77 -9.50
N THR A 312 11.81 -26.59 -9.39
CA THR A 312 12.78 -27.67 -9.55
C THR A 312 12.84 -28.57 -8.32
N ILE A 313 12.82 -29.87 -8.55
CA ILE A 313 13.00 -30.85 -7.47
C ILE A 313 14.50 -30.98 -7.19
N PRO A 314 14.97 -30.72 -5.94
CA PRO A 314 16.37 -30.87 -5.61
C PRO A 314 16.88 -32.29 -5.89
N PRO A 315 18.06 -32.48 -6.49
CA PRO A 315 18.62 -33.80 -6.78
C PRO A 315 18.82 -34.68 -5.53
N ALA A 316 19.10 -34.03 -4.40
CA ALA A 316 19.33 -34.69 -3.10
C ALA A 316 18.04 -35.30 -2.50
N LYS A 317 16.81 -34.92 -2.99
CA LYS A 317 15.54 -35.37 -2.40
C LYS A 317 15.46 -36.89 -2.25
N LYS A 318 15.79 -37.63 -3.30
CA LYS A 318 15.73 -39.11 -3.28
C LYS A 318 16.66 -39.72 -2.25
N GLN A 319 17.89 -39.16 -2.12
CA GLN A 319 18.87 -39.63 -1.14
C GLN A 319 18.46 -39.36 0.29
N LEU A 320 17.93 -38.12 0.56
CA LEU A 320 17.46 -37.75 1.88
C LEU A 320 16.30 -38.61 2.34
N ILE A 321 15.33 -38.85 1.44
CA ILE A 321 14.19 -39.72 1.74
C ILE A 321 14.65 -41.14 2.05
N ALA A 322 15.52 -41.74 1.20
CA ALA A 322 16.00 -43.08 1.43
C ALA A 322 16.77 -43.21 2.74
N GLN A 323 17.58 -42.21 3.11
CA GLN A 323 18.30 -42.19 4.40
C GLN A 323 17.33 -42.09 5.59
N ALA A 324 16.29 -41.26 5.46
CA ALA A 324 15.27 -41.12 6.50
C ALA A 324 14.47 -42.44 6.67
N GLU A 325 14.05 -43.07 5.57
CA GLU A 325 13.37 -44.36 5.58
C GLU A 325 14.22 -45.43 6.24
N GLN A 326 15.50 -45.53 5.90
CA GLN A 326 16.43 -46.48 6.54
C GLN A 326 16.51 -46.24 8.05
N GLN A 327 16.62 -44.98 8.51
CA GLN A 327 16.66 -44.68 9.94
C GLN A 327 15.35 -45.04 10.64
N ILE A 328 14.20 -44.87 9.97
CA ILE A 328 12.89 -45.26 10.52
C ILE A 328 12.75 -46.77 10.63
N ASP A 329 13.28 -47.54 9.65
CA ASP A 329 13.31 -49.01 9.71
C ASP A 329 14.15 -49.48 10.91
N GLU A 330 15.33 -48.89 11.13
CA GLU A 330 16.17 -49.18 12.28
C GLU A 330 15.47 -48.90 13.60
N ILE A 331 14.80 -47.72 13.75
CA ILE A 331 14.01 -47.36 14.93
C ILE A 331 12.84 -48.32 15.14
N THR A 332 12.24 -48.78 14.06
CA THR A 332 11.12 -49.72 14.11
C THR A 332 11.56 -51.12 14.55
N ASP A 333 12.75 -51.54 14.09
CA ASP A 333 13.35 -52.81 14.51
C ASP A 333 13.75 -52.79 15.99
N GLU A 334 14.33 -51.69 16.49
CA GLU A 334 14.65 -51.50 17.90
C GLU A 334 13.37 -51.52 18.77
N PHE A 335 12.28 -50.93 18.31
CA PHE A 335 10.97 -51.02 18.97
C PHE A 335 10.43 -52.45 19.00
N ASN A 336 10.50 -53.18 17.90
CA ASN A 336 10.06 -54.56 17.78
C ASN A 336 10.86 -55.49 18.69
N MET A 337 12.17 -55.18 18.91
CA MET A 337 13.03 -55.90 19.86
C MET A 337 12.75 -55.53 21.33
N GLY A 338 11.84 -54.59 21.59
CA GLY A 338 11.49 -54.17 22.95
C GLY A 338 12.51 -53.21 23.60
N LEU A 339 13.40 -52.64 22.83
CA LEU A 339 14.44 -51.71 23.30
C LEU A 339 13.91 -50.26 23.49
N LEU A 340 12.81 -49.95 22.82
CA LEU A 340 12.21 -48.61 22.85
C LEU A 340 10.75 -48.70 23.32
N SER A 341 10.30 -47.70 24.08
CA SER A 341 8.89 -47.47 24.34
C SER A 341 8.19 -46.86 23.11
N ASP A 342 6.88 -46.96 23.01
CA ASP A 342 6.10 -46.35 21.90
C ASP A 342 6.28 -44.82 21.83
N ALA A 343 6.35 -44.16 22.99
CA ALA A 343 6.60 -42.72 23.07
C ALA A 343 8.00 -42.30 22.57
N GLU A 344 9.01 -43.10 22.85
CA GLU A 344 10.37 -42.86 22.37
C GLU A 344 10.47 -43.09 20.86
N ARG A 345 9.91 -44.20 20.38
CA ARG A 345 9.79 -44.47 18.93
C ARG A 345 9.15 -43.31 18.19
N TYR A 346 7.98 -42.83 18.65
CA TYR A 346 7.28 -41.71 18.05
C TYR A 346 8.13 -40.44 18.01
N ASN A 347 8.79 -40.09 19.11
CA ASN A 347 9.65 -38.91 19.17
C ASN A 347 10.88 -39.02 18.26
N MET A 348 11.47 -40.21 18.10
CA MET A 348 12.60 -40.43 17.22
C MET A 348 12.20 -40.34 15.75
N VAL A 349 11.05 -40.89 15.38
CA VAL A 349 10.49 -40.78 14.02
C VAL A 349 10.21 -39.32 13.66
N LEU A 350 9.58 -38.54 14.57
CA LEU A 350 9.37 -37.10 14.36
C LEU A 350 10.68 -36.37 14.11
N LYS A 351 11.69 -36.57 14.95
CA LYS A 351 13.01 -35.93 14.79
C LYS A 351 13.71 -36.31 13.49
N THR A 352 13.47 -37.52 12.98
CA THR A 352 14.03 -37.96 11.70
C THR A 352 13.39 -37.20 10.52
N TRP A 353 12.08 -36.95 10.57
CA TRP A 353 11.38 -36.20 9.54
C TRP A 353 11.52 -34.67 9.66
N GLU A 354 11.87 -34.15 10.81
CA GLU A 354 12.13 -32.71 11.03
C GLU A 354 13.51 -32.25 10.52
N LYS A 355 14.45 -33.17 10.29
CA LYS A 355 15.77 -32.90 9.69
C LYS A 355 15.67 -32.70 8.18
#